data_dbebff426e2786f2dcde391ec5941050
#
_entry.id   dbebff426e2786f2dcde391ec5941050
#
_cell.length_a   1.000
_cell.length_b   1.000
_cell.length_c   1.000
_cell.angle_alpha   90.00
_cell.angle_beta   90.00
_cell.angle_gamma   90.00
#
_symmetry.space_group_name_H-M   'P 1'
#
loop_
_entity.id
_entity.type
_entity.pdbx_description
1 polymer ?
#
loop_
_entity_poly.entity_id
_entity_poly.type
_entity_poly.pdbx_seq_one_letter_code
_entity_poly.pdbx_strand_id
1 'polypeptide(L)' 'MEKTKSGWDKWAKNNLLKPVEKYTIDGVFLEEYESLSAAAKNVNGNASNIKYTIEGKFKHAYGYKWKYKNK' A
#
# COMPACT_ATOMS: atom_id res chain seq x y z
N MET A 1 -20.39 -16.17 -8.31
CA MET A 1 -20.31 -15.83 -8.01
C MET A 1 -20.19 -14.94 -7.79
N GLU A 2 -20.36 -14.72 -8.24
CA GLU A 2 -20.25 -13.98 -8.02
C GLU A 2 -20.60 -13.21 -7.39
N LYS A 3 -21.05 -13.10 -7.22
CA LYS A 3 -21.47 -12.39 -6.69
C LYS A 3 -21.53 -11.99 -5.65
N THR A 4 -21.95 -12.40 -5.57
CA THR A 4 -22.15 -12.18 -4.59
C THR A 4 -21.65 -11.33 -3.74
N LYS A 5 -21.46 -11.49 -3.19
CA LYS A 5 -20.55 -10.69 -2.64
C LYS A 5 -20.51 -9.35 -3.22
N SER A 6 -21.34 -9.01 -4.02
CA SER A 6 -21.25 -7.81 -4.74
C SER A 6 -21.02 -6.55 -3.95
N GLY A 7 -21.84 -6.21 -3.01
CA GLY A 7 -21.67 -4.97 -2.26
C GLY A 7 -20.38 -4.92 -1.49
N TRP A 8 -20.12 -5.98 -0.85
CA TRP A 8 -18.97 -6.18 -0.04
C TRP A 8 -17.68 -6.05 -0.83
N ASP A 9 -17.64 -6.73 -1.94
CA ASP A 9 -16.50 -6.71 -2.82
C ASP A 9 -16.20 -5.34 -3.34
N LYS A 10 -17.21 -4.65 -3.73
CA LYS A 10 -17.10 -3.32 -4.23
C LYS A 10 -16.50 -2.41 -3.21
N TRP A 11 -17.00 -2.48 -2.00
CA TRP A 11 -16.52 -1.67 -0.92
C TRP A 11 -15.05 -1.95 -0.63
N ALA A 12 -14.68 -3.21 -0.56
CA ALA A 12 -13.31 -3.60 -0.28
C ALA A 12 -12.36 -3.10 -1.34
N LYS A 13 -12.76 -3.25 -2.57
CA LYS A 13 -11.97 -2.81 -3.69
C LYS A 13 -11.69 -1.32 -3.66
N ASN A 14 -12.68 -0.55 -3.32
CA ASN A 14 -12.54 0.89 -3.32
C ASN A 14 -11.90 1.45 -2.07
N ASN A 15 -11.99 0.74 -0.98
CA ASN A 15 -11.54 1.29 0.31
C ASN A 15 -10.38 0.60 0.96
N LEU A 16 -10.18 -0.66 0.65
CA LEU A 16 -9.15 -1.46 1.32
C LEU A 16 -8.00 -1.91 0.45
N LEU A 17 -8.30 -2.19 -0.80
CA LEU A 17 -7.29 -2.77 -1.68
C LEU A 17 -6.71 -1.77 -2.63
N LYS A 18 -5.85 -0.93 -2.10
CA LYS A 18 -5.14 0.03 -2.94
C LYS A 18 -3.72 -0.48 -3.10
N PRO A 19 -3.31 -0.80 -4.31
CA PRO A 19 -1.95 -1.28 -4.52
C PRO A 19 -0.93 -0.25 -4.08
N VAL A 20 0.12 -0.74 -3.45
CA VAL A 20 1.18 0.10 -2.90
C VAL A 20 2.50 -0.33 -3.52
N GLU A 21 3.33 0.62 -3.88
CA GLU A 21 4.62 0.34 -4.47
C GLU A 21 5.74 0.73 -3.51
N LYS A 22 6.75 -0.12 -3.45
CA LYS A 22 7.92 0.12 -2.61
C LYS A 22 9.10 0.52 -3.50
N TYR A 23 9.80 1.57 -3.09
CA TYR A 23 10.94 2.09 -3.83
C TYR A 23 12.13 2.24 -2.91
N THR A 24 13.32 2.21 -3.48
CA THR A 24 14.52 2.54 -2.71
C THR A 24 14.47 4.01 -2.37
N ILE A 25 15.33 4.44 -1.48
CA ILE A 25 15.44 5.85 -1.12
C ILE A 25 15.78 6.68 -2.36
N ASP A 26 16.49 6.09 -3.29
CA ASP A 26 16.87 6.76 -4.54
C ASP A 26 15.74 6.80 -5.57
N GLY A 27 14.64 6.12 -5.28
CA GLY A 27 13.51 6.16 -6.18
C GLY A 27 13.39 5.00 -7.17
N VAL A 28 14.13 3.93 -6.94
CA VAL A 28 14.07 2.77 -7.82
C VAL A 28 12.98 1.82 -7.37
N PHE A 29 12.09 1.45 -8.27
CA PHE A 29 10.99 0.54 -7.96
C PHE A 29 11.53 -0.82 -7.52
N LEU A 30 10.96 -1.36 -6.46
CA LEU A 30 11.34 -2.66 -5.94
C LEU A 30 10.23 -3.69 -6.05
N GLU A 31 9.10 -3.40 -5.43
CA GLU A 31 7.99 -4.36 -5.38
C GLU A 31 6.66 -3.66 -5.26
N GLU A 32 5.63 -4.39 -5.66
CA GLU A 32 4.26 -3.91 -5.53
C GLU A 32 3.51 -4.82 -4.58
N TYR A 33 2.64 -4.25 -3.77
CA TYR A 33 1.80 -5.01 -2.82
C TYR A 33 0.35 -4.64 -3.06
N GLU A 34 -0.54 -5.56 -2.79
CA GLU A 34 -1.95 -5.30 -3.06
C GLU A 34 -2.61 -4.36 -2.05
N SER A 35 -1.99 -4.14 -0.93
CA SER A 35 -2.56 -3.24 0.07
C SER A 35 -1.50 -2.75 1.05
N LEU A 36 -1.86 -1.77 1.87
CA LEU A 36 -0.97 -1.29 2.91
C LEU A 36 -0.62 -2.40 3.88
N SER A 37 -1.60 -3.22 4.19
CA SER A 37 -1.37 -4.33 5.11
C SER A 37 -0.35 -5.32 4.57
N ALA A 38 -0.47 -5.64 3.30
CA ALA A 38 0.48 -6.55 2.67
C ALA A 38 1.88 -5.96 2.67
N ALA A 39 1.98 -4.68 2.36
CA ALA A 39 3.26 -4.00 2.36
C ALA A 39 3.88 -3.98 3.75
N ALA A 40 3.08 -3.69 4.75
CA ALA A 40 3.56 -3.64 6.13
C ALA A 40 4.06 -5.01 6.59
N LYS A 41 3.35 -6.04 6.20
CA LYS A 41 3.73 -7.40 6.54
C LYS A 41 5.09 -7.75 5.97
N ASN A 42 5.33 -7.31 4.75
CA ASN A 42 6.58 -7.60 4.07
C ASN A 42 7.79 -7.01 4.79
N VAL A 43 7.63 -5.84 5.36
CA VAL A 43 8.72 -5.18 6.07
C VAL A 43 8.62 -5.37 7.58
N ASN A 44 7.66 -6.19 8.00
CA ASN A 44 7.44 -6.46 9.41
C ASN A 44 7.20 -5.16 10.16
N GLY A 45 6.40 -4.30 9.57
CA GLY A 45 6.19 -2.97 10.10
C GLY A 45 4.72 -2.62 10.27
N ASN A 46 4.45 -1.33 10.33
CA ASN A 46 3.13 -0.81 10.61
C ASN A 46 2.56 -0.12 9.38
N ALA A 47 1.35 -0.50 9.00
CA ALA A 47 0.71 0.08 7.82
C ALA A 47 0.53 1.59 7.92
N SER A 48 0.29 2.09 9.13
CA SER A 48 0.13 3.52 9.32
C SER A 48 1.36 4.31 8.92
N ASN A 49 2.53 3.78 9.23
CA ASN A 49 3.77 4.47 8.89
C ASN A 49 3.96 4.55 7.38
N ILE A 50 3.60 3.48 6.69
CA ILE A 50 3.67 3.47 5.24
C ILE A 50 2.70 4.48 4.67
N LYS A 51 1.50 4.52 5.20
CA LYS A 51 0.49 5.46 4.77
C LYS A 51 0.97 6.90 4.94
N TYR A 52 1.57 7.21 6.09
CA TYR A 52 2.07 8.56 6.35
C TYR A 52 3.18 8.94 5.39
N THR A 53 3.99 7.97 5.00
CA THR A 53 5.04 8.22 4.02
C THR A 53 4.43 8.55 2.66
N ILE A 54 3.40 7.81 2.28
CA ILE A 54 2.72 8.07 1.01
C ILE A 54 2.08 9.45 1.01
N GLU A 55 1.55 9.86 2.15
CA GLU A 55 0.90 11.16 2.30
C GLU A 55 1.89 12.32 2.40
N GLY A 56 3.16 12.02 2.52
CA GLY A 56 4.18 13.04 2.59
C GLY A 56 4.53 13.50 3.99
N LYS A 57 3.96 12.88 5.00
CA LYS A 57 4.27 13.26 6.38
C LYS A 57 5.62 12.75 6.84
N PHE A 58 6.04 11.62 6.29
CA PHE A 58 7.37 11.06 6.54
C PHE A 58 8.10 10.99 5.23
N LYS A 59 9.42 11.13 5.26
CA LYS A 59 10.21 11.02 4.06
C LYS A 59 10.35 9.59 3.60
N HIS A 60 10.37 8.66 4.54
CA HIS A 60 10.46 7.24 4.21
C HIS A 60 9.99 6.43 5.41
N ALA A 61 9.75 5.16 5.19
CA ALA A 61 9.39 4.23 6.27
C ALA A 61 10.15 2.94 6.04
N TYR A 62 10.74 2.41 7.11
CA TYR A 62 11.47 1.15 7.08
C TYR A 62 12.60 1.12 6.05
N GLY A 63 13.17 2.29 5.76
CA GLY A 63 14.28 2.39 4.82
C GLY A 63 13.87 2.45 3.36
N TYR A 64 12.58 2.62 3.09
CA TYR A 64 12.06 2.66 1.72
C TYR A 64 11.12 3.84 1.53
N LYS A 65 10.91 4.19 0.27
CA LYS A 65 9.88 5.16 -0.10
C LYS A 65 8.68 4.38 -0.60
N TRP A 66 7.50 4.94 -0.46
CA TRP A 66 6.25 4.26 -0.77
C TRP A 66 5.32 5.17 -1.53
N LYS A 67 4.53 4.58 -2.42
CA LYS A 67 3.52 5.30 -3.18
C LYS A 67 2.35 4.39 -3.48
N TYR A 68 1.18 4.97 -3.71
CA TYR A 68 0.07 4.19 -4.24
C TYR A 68 0.29 4.04 -5.74
N LYS A 69 -0.02 2.89 -6.24
CA LYS A 69 0.16 2.59 -7.65
C LYS A 69 -0.71 3.45 -8.55
N ASN A 70 -1.95 3.65 -8.16
CA ASN A 70 -2.89 4.38 -8.99
C ASN A 70 -3.13 5.77 -8.46
N LYS A 71 -2.09 6.52 -8.34
CA LYS A 71 -2.23 7.89 -7.88
C LYS A 71 -2.04 8.90 -8.98
#